data_9124e6254bc0ffc854496ee747f3a86a
#
_entry.id   9124e6254bc0ffc854496ee747f3a86a
#
_cell.length_a   1.000
_cell.length_b   1.000
_cell.length_c   1.000
_cell.angle_alpha   90.00
_cell.angle_beta   90.00
_cell.angle_gamma   90.00
#
_symmetry.space_group_name_H-M   'P 1'
#
loop_
_entity.id
_entity.type
_entity.pdbx_description
1 polymer ?
#
loop_
_entity_poly.entity_id
_entity_poly.type
_entity_poly.pdbx_seq_one_letter_code
_entity_poly.pdbx_strand_id
1 'polypeptide(L)'
;RRLCAVPRQGRGVHACAVRLNAGADRAEQSMQRFWKDVHLAFETPSNGDDEHFVVQLDRRNLRTPGGAKLAIPADRPLLACLIAQEWDEQTQLIKPHSLPLTSLMSRAIDALQDDERGRKEVQDYLMRYLDTDTVCFFDKEPARLVQLQKERWTPLLEWTRRLLDADVHTATGTLVCRQPDATRAKVERLVAGLPPLDLASLERAVLVG
;
A
#
# COMPACT_ATOMS: atom_id res chain seq x y z
N ARG A 1 -47.52 1.09 58.96
CA ARG A 1 -46.17 1.49 58.53
C ARG A 1 -46.01 1.08 57.07
N ARG A 2 -46.09 2.05 56.18
CA ARG A 2 -45.89 1.83 54.75
C ARG A 2 -44.39 1.96 54.48
N LEU A 3 -43.78 0.93 53.86
CA LEU A 3 -42.41 0.94 53.32
C LEU A 3 -42.48 1.41 51.91
N CYS A 4 -41.83 2.53 51.62
CA CYS A 4 -41.64 3.06 50.27
C CYS A 4 -40.67 2.18 49.50
N ALA A 5 -41.11 1.69 48.33
CA ALA A 5 -40.24 1.02 47.35
C ALA A 5 -39.51 2.08 46.50
N VAL A 6 -38.19 2.00 46.47
CA VAL A 6 -37.32 2.82 45.61
C VAL A 6 -37.24 2.15 44.23
N PRO A 7 -37.48 2.83 43.10
CA PRO A 7 -37.31 2.25 41.81
C PRO A 7 -35.81 2.17 41.45
N ARG A 8 -35.33 0.97 41.14
CA ARG A 8 -34.02 0.75 40.54
C ARG A 8 -33.99 1.31 39.10
N GLN A 9 -33.24 2.36 38.90
CA GLN A 9 -32.89 2.84 37.57
C GLN A 9 -31.95 1.81 36.90
N GLY A 10 -32.48 1.10 35.91
CA GLY A 10 -31.67 0.29 35.01
C GLY A 10 -30.77 1.19 34.16
N ARG A 11 -29.46 1.07 34.34
CA ARG A 11 -28.47 1.64 33.38
C ARG A 11 -28.60 0.87 32.08
N GLY A 12 -29.24 1.48 31.09
CA GLY A 12 -29.22 1.01 29.71
C GLY A 12 -27.80 1.07 29.20
N VAL A 13 -27.21 -0.08 28.90
CA VAL A 13 -26.00 -0.19 28.10
C VAL A 13 -26.41 0.20 26.69
N HIS A 14 -26.08 1.42 26.29
CA HIS A 14 -26.15 1.81 24.88
C HIS A 14 -25.10 0.98 24.10
N ALA A 15 -25.56 -0.11 23.50
CA ALA A 15 -24.79 -0.78 22.47
C ALA A 15 -24.61 0.21 21.34
N CYS A 16 -23.38 0.76 21.21
CA CYS A 16 -22.95 1.52 20.06
C CYS A 16 -22.88 0.53 18.88
N ALA A 17 -24.01 0.42 18.16
CA ALA A 17 -24.03 -0.29 16.90
C ALA A 17 -23.17 0.52 15.92
N VAL A 18 -21.94 0.09 15.74
CA VAL A 18 -21.10 0.51 14.60
C VAL A 18 -21.91 0.15 13.36
N ARG A 19 -22.50 1.15 12.73
CA ARG A 19 -23.07 1.01 11.36
C ARG A 19 -21.90 0.78 10.43
N LEU A 20 -21.51 -0.46 10.26
CA LEU A 20 -20.68 -0.89 9.15
C LEU A 20 -21.35 -0.41 7.86
N ASN A 21 -20.57 0.25 7.03
CA ASN A 21 -20.95 0.97 5.81
C ASN A 21 -21.80 0.10 4.87
N ALA A 22 -23.11 0.07 5.07
CA ALA A 22 -24.05 -0.55 4.15
C ALA A 22 -24.05 0.09 2.75
N GLY A 23 -23.36 1.22 2.57
CA GLY A 23 -23.16 1.88 1.29
C GLY A 23 -22.04 1.28 0.46
N ALA A 24 -20.94 0.82 1.10
CA ALA A 24 -19.84 0.17 0.40
C ALA A 24 -20.26 -1.20 -0.16
N ASP A 25 -20.95 -2.01 0.64
CA ASP A 25 -21.48 -3.31 0.19
C ASP A 25 -22.46 -3.21 -0.98
N ARG A 26 -23.25 -2.12 -1.05
CA ARG A 26 -24.16 -1.89 -2.19
C ARG A 26 -23.44 -1.49 -3.46
N ALA A 27 -22.36 -0.73 -3.37
CA ALA A 27 -21.55 -0.34 -4.54
C ALA A 27 -20.81 -1.57 -5.10
N GLU A 28 -20.28 -2.43 -4.23
CA GLU A 28 -19.63 -3.68 -4.63
C GLU A 28 -20.58 -4.68 -5.29
N GLN A 29 -21.82 -4.76 -4.81
CA GLN A 29 -22.84 -5.67 -5.38
C GLN A 29 -23.38 -5.26 -6.75
N SER A 30 -23.15 -4.01 -7.19
CA SER A 30 -23.72 -3.48 -8.44
C SER A 30 -22.74 -3.43 -9.62
N MET A 31 -21.44 -3.70 -9.41
CA MET A 31 -20.47 -3.65 -10.48
C MET A 31 -20.46 -4.95 -11.28
N GLN A 32 -21.19 -4.97 -12.39
CA GLN A 32 -21.21 -6.09 -13.33
C GLN A 32 -20.20 -5.86 -14.46
N ARG A 33 -19.60 -6.96 -14.94
CA ARG A 33 -18.80 -6.94 -16.17
C ARG A 33 -19.68 -6.51 -17.34
N PHE A 34 -19.32 -5.44 -18.02
CA PHE A 34 -20.05 -4.87 -19.16
C PHE A 34 -19.29 -5.00 -20.48
N TRP A 35 -18.01 -5.41 -20.44
CA TRP A 35 -17.14 -5.58 -21.61
C TRP A 35 -17.01 -7.06 -22.00
N LYS A 36 -16.66 -7.27 -23.27
CA LYS A 36 -16.35 -8.60 -23.81
C LYS A 36 -14.86 -8.85 -23.85
N ASP A 37 -14.13 -7.92 -24.42
CA ASP A 37 -12.70 -8.05 -24.69
C ASP A 37 -11.89 -7.01 -23.90
N VAL A 38 -10.69 -7.41 -23.49
CA VAL A 38 -9.70 -6.52 -22.86
C VAL A 38 -8.55 -6.35 -23.82
N HIS A 39 -8.20 -5.11 -24.11
CA HIS A 39 -7.11 -4.77 -25.03
C HIS A 39 -6.05 -3.94 -24.30
N LEU A 40 -4.79 -4.12 -24.70
CA LEU A 40 -3.69 -3.28 -24.29
C LEU A 40 -3.29 -2.42 -25.47
N ALA A 41 -3.35 -1.10 -25.30
CA ALA A 41 -2.92 -0.14 -26.31
C ALA A 41 -1.71 0.64 -25.79
N PHE A 42 -0.83 1.04 -26.72
CA PHE A 42 0.29 1.93 -26.46
C PHE A 42 -0.04 3.30 -27.01
N GLU A 43 0.04 4.34 -26.20
CA GLU A 43 -0.25 5.70 -26.61
C GLU A 43 1.01 6.56 -26.56
N THR A 44 1.23 7.31 -27.64
CA THR A 44 2.27 8.35 -27.74
C THR A 44 1.57 9.69 -27.83
N PRO A 45 1.41 10.42 -26.70
CA PRO A 45 0.66 11.66 -26.70
C PRO A 45 1.34 12.75 -27.53
N SER A 46 0.56 13.49 -28.32
CA SER A 46 1.07 14.59 -29.14
C SER A 46 1.43 15.84 -28.31
N ASN A 47 1.12 15.85 -27.03
CA ASN A 47 1.19 17.04 -26.13
C ASN A 47 2.52 17.12 -25.36
N GLY A 48 3.47 16.21 -25.60
CA GLY A 48 4.72 16.13 -24.83
C GLY A 48 4.61 15.37 -23.52
N ASP A 49 3.48 14.73 -23.24
CA ASP A 49 3.35 13.78 -22.14
C ASP A 49 4.14 12.50 -22.45
N ASP A 50 4.51 11.76 -21.43
CA ASP A 50 5.28 10.53 -21.56
C ASP A 50 4.46 9.42 -22.25
N GLU A 51 5.15 8.60 -23.03
CA GLU A 51 4.60 7.39 -23.63
C GLU A 51 4.10 6.44 -22.55
N HIS A 52 2.92 5.84 -22.76
CA HIS A 52 2.32 4.97 -21.77
C HIS A 52 1.41 3.90 -22.36
N PHE A 53 1.21 2.82 -21.61
CA PHE A 53 0.19 1.82 -21.90
C PHE A 53 -1.14 2.22 -21.29
N VAL A 54 -2.24 1.86 -21.98
CA VAL A 54 -3.59 1.95 -21.47
C VAL A 54 -4.32 0.61 -21.64
N VAL A 55 -5.04 0.20 -20.61
CA VAL A 55 -5.94 -0.94 -20.71
C VAL A 55 -7.29 -0.45 -21.21
N GLN A 56 -7.83 -1.14 -22.21
CA GLN A 56 -9.11 -0.82 -22.80
C GLN A 56 -10.10 -1.96 -22.57
N LEU A 57 -11.25 -1.61 -22.07
CA LEU A 57 -12.42 -2.51 -21.96
C LEU A 57 -13.28 -2.29 -23.20
N ASP A 58 -13.27 -3.23 -24.14
CA ASP A 58 -13.73 -3.07 -25.53
C ASP A 58 -12.97 -1.91 -26.21
N ARG A 59 -13.59 -0.73 -26.28
CA ARG A 59 -13.00 0.49 -26.88
C ARG A 59 -12.88 1.66 -25.90
N ARG A 60 -13.05 1.41 -24.60
CA ARG A 60 -13.03 2.45 -23.56
C ARG A 60 -11.80 2.30 -22.69
N ASN A 61 -11.01 3.35 -22.63
CA ASN A 61 -9.84 3.40 -21.74
C ASN A 61 -10.28 3.26 -20.28
N LEU A 62 -9.61 2.40 -19.56
CA LEU A 62 -9.78 2.22 -18.12
C LEU A 62 -9.45 3.52 -17.39
N ARG A 63 -10.26 3.85 -16.40
CA ARG A 63 -10.08 5.04 -15.55
C ARG A 63 -9.92 4.64 -14.10
N THR A 64 -9.22 5.48 -13.36
CA THR A 64 -9.14 5.38 -11.90
C THR A 64 -10.47 5.74 -11.24
N PRO A 65 -10.68 5.41 -9.97
CA PRO A 65 -11.83 5.89 -9.21
C PRO A 65 -11.93 7.42 -9.16
N GLY A 66 -10.80 8.13 -9.19
CA GLY A 66 -10.74 9.59 -9.30
C GLY A 66 -11.11 10.15 -10.67
N GLY A 67 -11.33 9.27 -11.67
CA GLY A 67 -11.73 9.64 -13.03
C GLY A 67 -10.57 9.95 -13.98
N ALA A 68 -9.32 9.89 -13.52
CA ALA A 68 -8.14 10.01 -14.35
C ALA A 68 -7.98 8.82 -15.30
N LYS A 69 -7.24 8.97 -16.39
CA LYS A 69 -6.84 7.86 -17.25
C LYS A 69 -5.87 6.96 -16.47
N LEU A 70 -6.06 5.64 -16.51
CA LEU A 70 -5.12 4.71 -15.92
C LEU A 70 -3.95 4.50 -16.91
N ALA A 71 -3.02 5.46 -16.89
CA ALA A 71 -1.83 5.50 -17.75
C ALA A 71 -0.69 4.75 -17.05
N ILE A 72 -0.21 3.67 -17.66
CA ILE A 72 0.87 2.83 -17.11
C ILE A 72 2.16 3.21 -17.82
N PRO A 73 3.24 3.54 -17.10
CA PRO A 73 4.49 3.98 -17.70
C PRO A 73 5.02 2.99 -18.76
N ALA A 74 5.60 3.51 -19.83
CA ALA A 74 6.11 2.71 -20.97
C ALA A 74 7.22 1.73 -20.56
N ASP A 75 7.99 2.05 -19.53
CA ASP A 75 9.05 1.19 -18.97
C ASP A 75 8.51 0.03 -18.11
N ARG A 76 7.18 -0.08 -17.94
CA ARG A 76 6.50 -1.10 -17.11
C ARG A 76 5.55 -2.00 -17.94
N PRO A 77 5.98 -2.60 -19.06
CA PRO A 77 5.09 -3.39 -19.93
C PRO A 77 4.50 -4.61 -19.23
N LEU A 78 5.27 -5.26 -18.33
CA LEU A 78 4.76 -6.39 -17.56
C LEU A 78 3.58 -5.99 -16.66
N LEU A 79 3.67 -4.83 -15.99
CA LEU A 79 2.59 -4.31 -15.16
C LEU A 79 1.33 -4.06 -15.99
N ALA A 80 1.48 -3.51 -17.20
CA ALA A 80 0.37 -3.29 -18.12
C ALA A 80 -0.32 -4.60 -18.53
N CYS A 81 0.45 -5.63 -18.86
CA CYS A 81 -0.07 -6.96 -19.17
C CYS A 81 -0.82 -7.59 -17.97
N LEU A 82 -0.24 -7.48 -16.77
CA LEU A 82 -0.86 -8.04 -15.57
C LEU A 82 -2.15 -7.31 -15.18
N ILE A 83 -2.21 -5.98 -15.33
CA ILE A 83 -3.47 -5.23 -15.13
C ILE A 83 -4.50 -5.63 -16.18
N ALA A 84 -4.13 -5.79 -17.44
CA ALA A 84 -5.05 -6.28 -18.47
C ALA A 84 -5.59 -7.67 -18.13
N GLN A 85 -4.74 -8.56 -17.62
CA GLN A 85 -5.14 -9.89 -17.16
C GLN A 85 -6.10 -9.83 -15.96
N GLU A 86 -5.84 -8.98 -14.95
CA GLU A 86 -6.78 -8.78 -13.83
C GLU A 86 -8.20 -8.48 -14.32
N TRP A 87 -8.35 -7.65 -15.37
CA TRP A 87 -9.63 -7.28 -15.93
C TRP A 87 -10.23 -8.36 -16.82
N ASP A 88 -9.41 -9.11 -17.54
CA ASP A 88 -9.90 -10.22 -18.38
C ASP A 88 -10.42 -11.40 -17.55
N GLU A 89 -9.79 -11.67 -16.41
CA GLU A 89 -10.21 -12.73 -15.48
C GLU A 89 -11.50 -12.41 -14.70
N GLN A 90 -12.00 -11.17 -14.73
CA GLN A 90 -13.27 -10.85 -14.09
C GLN A 90 -14.42 -11.60 -14.79
N THR A 91 -15.29 -12.22 -13.98
CA THR A 91 -16.48 -12.95 -14.47
C THR A 91 -17.69 -12.03 -14.55
N GLN A 92 -18.83 -12.42 -13.97
CA GLN A 92 -20.06 -11.64 -14.00
C GLN A 92 -20.01 -10.39 -13.08
N LEU A 93 -19.36 -10.53 -11.92
CA LEU A 93 -19.23 -9.46 -10.94
C LEU A 93 -17.76 -9.05 -10.82
N ILE A 94 -17.53 -7.76 -10.84
CA ILE A 94 -16.20 -7.19 -10.57
C ILE A 94 -15.91 -7.35 -9.09
N LYS A 95 -14.79 -7.99 -8.76
CA LYS A 95 -14.34 -8.20 -7.39
C LYS A 95 -13.17 -7.27 -7.09
N PRO A 96 -13.34 -6.18 -6.32
CA PRO A 96 -12.27 -5.23 -6.03
C PRO A 96 -11.00 -5.87 -5.46
N HIS A 97 -11.16 -6.91 -4.62
CA HIS A 97 -10.04 -7.63 -4.02
C HIS A 97 -9.21 -8.46 -5.03
N SER A 98 -9.75 -8.73 -6.22
CA SER A 98 -9.04 -9.42 -7.31
C SER A 98 -8.39 -8.46 -8.32
N LEU A 99 -8.33 -7.17 -8.00
CA LEU A 99 -7.71 -6.12 -8.81
C LEU A 99 -6.58 -5.39 -8.03
N PRO A 100 -5.61 -6.10 -7.45
CA PRO A 100 -4.60 -5.50 -6.60
C PRO A 100 -3.67 -4.53 -7.35
N LEU A 101 -3.26 -4.86 -8.58
CA LEU A 101 -2.37 -4.00 -9.38
C LEU A 101 -3.10 -2.78 -9.93
N THR A 102 -4.36 -2.97 -10.35
CA THR A 102 -5.24 -1.85 -10.71
C THR A 102 -5.42 -0.88 -9.55
N SER A 103 -5.64 -1.39 -8.34
CA SER A 103 -5.78 -0.57 -7.12
C SER A 103 -4.48 0.16 -6.78
N LEU A 104 -3.35 -0.51 -6.91
CA LEU A 104 -2.02 0.08 -6.70
C LEU A 104 -1.77 1.23 -7.68
N MET A 105 -2.02 1.00 -8.98
CA MET A 105 -1.84 2.01 -10.01
C MET A 105 -2.80 3.20 -9.82
N SER A 106 -4.06 2.92 -9.45
CA SER A 106 -5.05 3.96 -9.13
C SER A 106 -4.60 4.83 -7.95
N ARG A 107 -4.07 4.21 -6.88
CA ARG A 107 -3.52 4.96 -5.74
C ARG A 107 -2.34 5.84 -6.15
N ALA A 108 -1.44 5.34 -6.98
CA ALA A 108 -0.30 6.11 -7.48
C ALA A 108 -0.75 7.36 -8.25
N ILE A 109 -1.77 7.21 -9.11
CA ILE A 109 -2.30 8.31 -9.93
C ILE A 109 -3.14 9.27 -9.09
N ASP A 110 -4.15 8.76 -8.36
CA ASP A 110 -5.16 9.60 -7.73
C ASP A 110 -4.67 10.30 -6.46
N ALA A 111 -3.70 9.70 -5.75
CA ALA A 111 -3.30 10.20 -4.43
C ALA A 111 -1.83 10.62 -4.31
N LEU A 112 -0.97 10.27 -5.29
CA LEU A 112 0.46 10.52 -5.16
C LEU A 112 1.06 11.27 -6.37
N GLN A 113 0.40 11.31 -7.52
CA GLN A 113 0.98 11.91 -8.71
C GLN A 113 1.06 13.43 -8.59
N ASP A 114 -0.07 14.07 -8.28
CA ASP A 114 -0.21 15.53 -8.26
C ASP A 114 -0.51 16.07 -6.85
N ASP A 115 -0.52 15.23 -5.82
CA ASP A 115 -0.77 15.61 -4.43
C ASP A 115 0.52 15.54 -3.60
N GLU A 116 1.24 16.65 -3.52
CA GLU A 116 2.45 16.78 -2.69
C GLU A 116 2.16 16.50 -1.21
N ARG A 117 0.99 16.87 -0.71
CA ARG A 117 0.60 16.61 0.67
C ARG A 117 0.41 15.12 0.92
N GLY A 118 -0.34 14.43 0.05
CA GLY A 118 -0.52 12.98 0.12
C GLY A 118 0.82 12.23 0.04
N ARG A 119 1.73 12.66 -0.84
CA ARG A 119 3.09 12.12 -0.92
C ARG A 119 3.83 12.28 0.40
N LYS A 120 3.82 13.48 0.98
CA LYS A 120 4.51 13.75 2.23
C LYS A 120 3.95 12.94 3.40
N GLU A 121 2.63 12.80 3.48
CA GLU A 121 1.98 11.98 4.50
C GLU A 121 2.43 10.51 4.43
N VAL A 122 2.52 9.94 3.22
CA VAL A 122 3.02 8.57 3.00
C VAL A 122 4.51 8.46 3.35
N GLN A 123 5.33 9.41 2.95
CA GLN A 123 6.76 9.44 3.28
C GLN A 123 6.98 9.48 4.79
N ASP A 124 6.31 10.39 5.49
CA ASP A 124 6.40 10.52 6.95
C ASP A 124 5.89 9.26 7.66
N TYR A 125 4.89 8.60 7.10
CA TYR A 125 4.39 7.35 7.61
C TYR A 125 5.42 6.21 7.46
N LEU A 126 6.03 6.06 6.30
CA LEU A 126 7.08 5.07 6.05
C LEU A 126 8.30 5.27 6.96
N MET A 127 8.69 6.52 7.21
CA MET A 127 9.80 6.85 8.09
C MET A 127 9.61 6.40 9.55
N ARG A 128 8.37 6.15 9.99
CA ARG A 128 8.10 5.61 11.34
C ARG A 128 8.55 4.16 11.49
N TYR A 129 8.51 3.38 10.41
CA TYR A 129 8.93 1.98 10.43
C TYR A 129 10.45 1.81 10.50
N LEU A 130 11.23 2.83 10.15
CA LEU A 130 12.68 2.73 10.14
C LEU A 130 13.29 2.36 11.50
N ASP A 131 12.71 2.84 12.60
CA ASP A 131 13.17 2.54 13.96
C ASP A 131 12.53 1.27 14.54
N THR A 132 11.56 0.68 13.87
CA THR A 132 10.78 -0.47 14.35
C THR A 132 10.85 -1.67 13.42
N ASP A 133 11.71 -1.62 12.39
CA ASP A 133 11.88 -2.72 11.44
C ASP A 133 12.40 -3.96 12.16
N THR A 134 11.65 -5.05 12.05
CA THR A 134 11.93 -6.33 12.72
C THR A 134 13.33 -6.84 12.45
N VAL A 135 13.89 -6.61 11.26
CA VAL A 135 15.22 -7.06 10.87
C VAL A 135 16.33 -6.41 11.70
N CYS A 136 16.04 -5.29 12.36
CA CYS A 136 16.98 -4.62 13.26
C CYS A 136 17.01 -5.15 14.69
N PHE A 137 16.12 -6.10 15.07
CA PHE A 137 15.98 -6.58 16.43
C PHE A 137 16.35 -8.07 16.54
N PHE A 138 17.51 -8.34 17.11
CA PHE A 138 17.99 -9.70 17.34
C PHE A 138 17.62 -10.22 18.74
N ASP A 139 17.26 -11.48 18.82
CA ASP A 139 17.02 -12.16 20.08
C ASP A 139 18.32 -12.68 20.71
N LYS A 140 18.26 -13.00 22.01
CA LYS A 140 19.33 -13.68 22.73
C LYS A 140 19.09 -15.19 22.80
N GLU A 141 17.85 -15.59 22.81
CA GLU A 141 17.40 -16.98 22.98
C GLU A 141 16.10 -17.21 22.19
N PRO A 142 15.82 -18.44 21.78
CA PRO A 142 16.66 -19.64 21.87
C PRO A 142 17.75 -19.66 20.78
N ALA A 143 18.82 -20.40 21.00
CA ALA A 143 20.01 -20.45 20.12
C ALA A 143 19.64 -20.69 18.63
N ARG A 144 18.64 -21.53 18.37
CA ARG A 144 18.18 -21.81 16.99
C ARG A 144 17.59 -20.56 16.30
N LEU A 145 16.83 -19.76 17.04
CA LEU A 145 16.28 -18.49 16.52
C LEU A 145 17.41 -17.51 16.23
N VAL A 146 18.33 -17.33 17.16
CA VAL A 146 19.51 -16.45 16.99
C VAL A 146 20.31 -16.83 15.74
N GLN A 147 20.50 -18.13 15.53
CA GLN A 147 21.20 -18.64 14.35
C GLN A 147 20.43 -18.29 13.06
N LEU A 148 19.11 -18.52 13.01
CA LEU A 148 18.27 -18.20 11.85
C LEU A 148 18.25 -16.70 11.54
N GLN A 149 18.16 -15.85 12.56
CA GLN A 149 18.24 -14.41 12.40
C GLN A 149 19.58 -14.00 11.78
N LYS A 150 20.70 -14.52 12.29
CA LYS A 150 22.02 -14.26 11.72
C LYS A 150 22.13 -14.71 10.28
N GLU A 151 21.70 -15.91 9.97
CA GLU A 151 21.76 -16.48 8.62
C GLU A 151 20.90 -15.69 7.60
N ARG A 152 19.74 -15.18 8.01
CA ARG A 152 18.76 -14.57 7.11
C ARG A 152 18.80 -13.05 7.09
N TRP A 153 19.00 -12.41 8.24
CA TRP A 153 18.89 -10.95 8.38
C TRP A 153 20.22 -10.23 8.17
N THR A 154 21.34 -10.85 8.61
CA THR A 154 22.66 -10.22 8.42
C THR A 154 22.96 -9.87 6.96
N PRO A 155 22.72 -10.75 5.96
CA PRO A 155 22.94 -10.40 4.56
C PRO A 155 22.07 -9.24 4.07
N LEU A 156 20.82 -9.13 4.55
CA LEU A 156 19.92 -8.00 4.22
C LEU A 156 20.44 -6.68 4.80
N LEU A 157 20.87 -6.70 6.06
CA LEU A 157 21.44 -5.53 6.73
C LEU A 157 22.73 -5.06 6.05
N GLU A 158 23.61 -5.99 5.67
CA GLU A 158 24.84 -5.68 4.94
C GLU A 158 24.56 -5.10 3.55
N TRP A 159 23.55 -5.65 2.85
CA TRP A 159 23.11 -5.11 1.57
C TRP A 159 22.55 -3.70 1.74
N THR A 160 21.70 -3.47 2.75
CA THR A 160 21.12 -2.14 3.05
C THR A 160 22.20 -1.14 3.40
N ARG A 161 23.18 -1.50 4.23
CA ARG A 161 24.33 -0.64 4.58
C ARG A 161 25.12 -0.22 3.34
N ARG A 162 25.37 -1.15 2.44
CA ARG A 162 26.06 -0.87 1.16
C ARG A 162 25.22 -0.01 0.23
N LEU A 163 23.93 -0.29 0.10
CA LEU A 163 23.01 0.45 -0.77
C LEU A 163 22.88 1.92 -0.33
N LEU A 164 22.73 2.13 0.97
CA LEU A 164 22.55 3.47 1.54
C LEU A 164 23.88 4.16 1.82
N ASP A 165 25.01 3.45 1.76
CA ASP A 165 26.29 3.91 2.28
C ASP A 165 26.11 4.53 3.69
N ALA A 166 25.45 3.80 4.58
CA ALA A 166 25.03 4.27 5.90
C ALA A 166 25.17 3.18 6.96
N ASP A 167 25.40 3.61 8.19
CA ASP A 167 25.41 2.70 9.33
C ASP A 167 23.99 2.41 9.78
N VAL A 168 23.56 1.15 9.65
CA VAL A 168 22.27 0.67 10.11
C VAL A 168 22.46 -0.04 11.44
N HIS A 169 21.91 0.56 12.49
CA HIS A 169 21.99 0.03 13.85
C HIS A 169 21.07 -1.19 14.03
N THR A 170 21.52 -2.10 14.89
CA THR A 170 20.73 -3.25 15.32
C THR A 170 20.74 -3.32 16.85
N ALA A 171 19.68 -3.88 17.43
CA ALA A 171 19.55 -4.09 18.87
C ALA A 171 19.46 -5.59 19.18
N THR A 172 19.90 -5.99 20.37
CA THR A 172 19.85 -7.38 20.83
C THR A 172 19.19 -7.48 22.18
N GLY A 173 18.05 -8.18 22.24
CA GLY A 173 17.29 -8.40 23.49
C GLY A 173 16.65 -7.13 24.06
N THR A 174 16.40 -6.11 23.24
CA THR A 174 15.67 -4.89 23.58
C THR A 174 14.73 -4.54 22.41
N LEU A 175 13.67 -3.79 22.70
CA LEU A 175 12.69 -3.32 21.72
C LEU A 175 12.94 -1.87 21.27
N VAL A 176 14.09 -1.32 21.61
CA VAL A 176 14.45 0.06 21.23
C VAL A 176 15.70 0.02 20.35
N CYS A 177 15.54 0.48 19.11
CA CYS A 177 16.63 0.62 18.14
C CYS A 177 16.40 1.91 17.35
N ARG A 178 17.08 2.99 17.76
CA ARG A 178 17.01 4.25 17.01
C ARG A 178 18.11 4.27 15.95
N GLN A 179 17.74 4.57 14.72
CA GLN A 179 18.69 4.74 13.63
C GLN A 179 19.40 6.08 13.71
N PRO A 180 20.69 6.14 13.32
CA PRO A 180 21.46 7.39 13.28
C PRO A 180 20.77 8.46 12.41
N ASP A 181 20.86 9.71 12.79
CA ASP A 181 20.26 10.83 12.05
C ASP A 181 20.79 10.91 10.61
N ALA A 182 22.06 10.57 10.38
CA ALA A 182 22.65 10.49 9.04
C ALA A 182 22.00 9.40 8.18
N THR A 183 21.74 8.23 8.76
CA THR A 183 21.05 7.12 8.09
C THR A 183 19.60 7.49 7.80
N ARG A 184 18.92 8.07 8.78
CA ARG A 184 17.54 8.57 8.63
C ARG A 184 17.44 9.57 7.48
N ALA A 185 18.34 10.56 7.41
CA ALA A 185 18.35 11.54 6.34
C ALA A 185 18.63 10.93 4.94
N LYS A 186 19.41 9.85 4.86
CA LYS A 186 19.63 9.12 3.61
C LYS A 186 18.39 8.38 3.16
N VAL A 187 17.70 7.67 4.07
CA VAL A 187 16.45 6.97 3.78
C VAL A 187 15.35 7.97 3.39
N GLU A 188 15.22 9.08 4.11
CA GLU A 188 14.24 10.12 3.80
C GLU A 188 14.43 10.68 2.38
N ARG A 189 15.66 10.97 1.98
CA ARG A 189 15.97 11.42 0.60
C ARG A 189 15.64 10.37 -0.44
N LEU A 190 15.92 9.09 -0.17
CA LEU A 190 15.58 7.99 -1.08
C LEU A 190 14.07 7.90 -1.24
N VAL A 191 13.31 7.88 -0.15
CA VAL A 191 11.84 7.76 -0.18
C VAL A 191 11.20 8.99 -0.83
N ALA A 192 11.75 10.20 -0.58
CA ALA A 192 11.28 11.44 -1.19
C ALA A 192 11.50 11.47 -2.72
N GLY A 193 12.55 10.83 -3.20
CA GLY A 193 12.88 10.73 -4.63
C GLY A 193 12.10 9.66 -5.39
N LEU A 194 11.31 8.81 -4.74
CA LEU A 194 10.60 7.74 -5.42
C LEU A 194 9.49 8.29 -6.34
N PRO A 195 9.34 7.77 -7.57
CA PRO A 195 8.18 8.02 -8.40
C PRO A 195 6.87 7.59 -7.70
N PRO A 196 5.70 8.15 -8.08
CA PRO A 196 4.42 7.85 -7.44
C PRO A 196 4.10 6.36 -7.34
N LEU A 197 4.34 5.61 -8.40
CA LEU A 197 4.08 4.16 -8.45
C LEU A 197 5.02 3.39 -7.50
N ASP A 198 6.29 3.74 -7.47
CA ASP A 198 7.26 3.07 -6.61
C ASP A 198 7.01 3.41 -5.13
N LEU A 199 6.59 4.65 -4.84
CA LEU A 199 6.18 5.06 -3.50
C LEU A 199 4.92 4.30 -3.02
N ALA A 200 3.90 4.17 -3.89
CA ALA A 200 2.70 3.38 -3.60
C ALA A 200 3.05 1.89 -3.38
N SER A 201 3.98 1.36 -4.17
CA SER A 201 4.43 -0.02 -4.05
C SER A 201 5.17 -0.26 -2.74
N LEU A 202 6.05 0.65 -2.35
CA LEU A 202 6.76 0.59 -1.07
C LEU A 202 5.79 0.71 0.11
N GLU A 203 4.86 1.66 0.06
CA GLU A 203 3.80 1.80 1.07
C GLU A 203 3.04 0.48 1.24
N ARG A 204 2.62 -0.14 0.13
CA ARG A 204 1.88 -1.39 0.16
C ARG A 204 2.72 -2.54 0.73
N ALA A 205 3.98 -2.66 0.34
CA ALA A 205 4.88 -3.70 0.85
C ALA A 205 5.12 -3.57 2.35
N VAL A 206 5.31 -2.35 2.87
CA VAL A 206 5.52 -2.11 4.31
C VAL A 206 4.26 -2.36 5.14
N LEU A 207 3.06 -2.07 4.59
CA LEU A 207 1.81 -2.16 5.34
C LEU A 207 1.19 -3.56 5.36
N VAL A 208 1.43 -4.36 4.33
CA VAL A 208 0.71 -5.63 4.10
C VAL A 208 1.67 -6.82 3.99
N GLY A 209 2.97 -6.55 3.77
CA GLY A 209 4.06 -7.55 3.69
C GLY A 209 4.48 -8.09 5.00
#